data_c53c64f7844ed6e83239f3aa8b74823e
#
_entry.id   c53c64f7844ed6e83239f3aa8b74823e
#
_cell.length_a   1.000
_cell.length_b   1.000
_cell.length_c   1.000
_cell.angle_alpha   90.00
_cell.angle_beta   90.00
_cell.angle_gamma   90.00
#
_symmetry.space_group_name_H-M   'P 1'
#
loop_
_entity.id
_entity.type
_entity.pdbx_description
1 polymer ?
#
loop_
_entity_poly.entity_id
_entity_poly.type
_entity_poly.pdbx_seq_one_letter_code
_entity_poly.pdbx_strand_id
1 'polypeptide(L)'
;MKKLLVIHNSYRNVGGEDIAVNNELSLLDKHFEIKKLIFSNQIKSPYKQSFYFLINKNFESSKKLQNIINEFKPDYAYVHNTWFKASTNIFKILERNNIKTLVKLHNFRFDCTKSFLSSKHLNGDDRCGACGFSKRGSGNFNKYYEDSYLKSLIVNRYG
;
A
#
# COMPACT_ATOMS: atom_id res chain seq x y z
N MET A 1 1.57 -23.70 16.03
CA MET A 1 1.08 -22.30 16.01
C MET A 1 0.89 -21.91 14.55
N LYS A 2 -0.14 -21.13 14.21
CA LYS A 2 -0.34 -20.64 12.84
C LYS A 2 0.70 -19.59 12.48
N LYS A 3 1.10 -19.53 11.23
CA LYS A 3 2.14 -18.64 10.72
C LYS A 3 1.55 -17.39 10.09
N LEU A 4 1.97 -16.23 10.56
CA LEU A 4 1.49 -14.93 10.12
C LEU A 4 2.63 -14.12 9.48
N LEU A 5 2.49 -13.78 8.20
CA LEU A 5 3.37 -12.85 7.52
C LEU A 5 2.81 -11.43 7.64
N VAL A 6 3.53 -10.56 8.32
CA VAL A 6 3.16 -9.14 8.42
C VAL A 6 3.93 -8.33 7.38
N ILE A 7 3.20 -7.62 6.54
CA ILE A 7 3.76 -6.79 5.46
C ILE A 7 3.45 -5.33 5.76
N HIS A 8 4.49 -4.51 5.84
CA HIS A 8 4.36 -3.09 6.07
C HIS A 8 5.39 -2.30 5.27
N ASN A 9 5.01 -1.13 4.80
CA ASN A 9 5.91 -0.19 4.17
C ASN A 9 6.04 1.04 5.05
N SER A 10 7.15 1.11 5.80
CA SER A 10 7.40 2.21 6.73
C SER A 10 7.70 3.52 6.01
N TYR A 11 7.31 4.62 6.61
CA TYR A 11 7.68 5.96 6.17
C TYR A 11 9.15 6.28 6.50
N ARG A 12 9.66 7.40 5.98
CA ARG A 12 11.01 7.88 6.31
C ARG A 12 11.14 8.25 7.78
N ASN A 13 10.09 8.84 8.34
CA ASN A 13 9.98 9.18 9.75
C ASN A 13 8.92 8.27 10.36
N VAL A 14 9.21 7.75 11.55
CA VAL A 14 8.26 6.91 12.29
C VAL A 14 6.97 7.69 12.51
N GLY A 15 5.87 7.14 12.05
CA GLY A 15 4.53 7.73 12.13
C GLY A 15 3.57 6.89 12.98
N GLY A 16 2.35 7.38 13.12
CA GLY A 16 1.31 6.67 13.85
C GLY A 16 1.02 5.27 13.30
N GLU A 17 1.15 5.06 11.98
CA GLU A 17 1.00 3.74 11.37
C GLU A 17 2.07 2.76 11.85
N ASP A 18 3.34 3.19 11.94
CA ASP A 18 4.45 2.34 12.41
C ASP A 18 4.25 1.95 13.90
N ILE A 19 3.78 2.89 14.73
CA ILE A 19 3.46 2.65 16.13
C ILE A 19 2.30 1.66 16.26
N ALA A 20 1.24 1.84 15.49
CA ALA A 20 0.09 0.95 15.47
C ALA A 20 0.49 -0.49 15.09
N VAL A 21 1.32 -0.65 14.03
CA VAL A 21 1.85 -1.96 13.62
C VAL A 21 2.61 -2.63 14.76
N ASN A 22 3.49 -1.91 15.44
CA ASN A 22 4.30 -2.48 16.54
C ASN A 22 3.43 -2.91 17.72
N ASN A 23 2.43 -2.10 18.09
CA ASN A 23 1.51 -2.43 19.18
C ASN A 23 0.69 -3.69 18.87
N GLU A 24 0.19 -3.81 17.63
CA GLU A 24 -0.58 -4.98 17.20
C GLU A 24 0.28 -6.23 17.16
N LEU A 25 1.53 -6.11 16.68
CA LEU A 25 2.45 -7.23 16.65
C LEU A 25 2.72 -7.81 18.04
N SER A 26 2.82 -6.97 19.07
CA SER A 26 3.03 -7.43 20.46
C SER A 26 1.85 -8.25 21.01
N LEU A 27 0.64 -8.00 20.49
CA LEU A 27 -0.55 -8.78 20.84
C LEU A 27 -0.64 -10.08 20.04
N LEU A 28 -0.35 -10.01 18.73
CA LEU A 28 -0.46 -11.14 17.82
C LEU A 28 0.63 -12.20 18.05
N ASP A 29 1.80 -11.79 18.55
CA ASP A 29 2.94 -12.68 18.84
C ASP A 29 2.60 -13.79 19.86
N LYS A 30 1.60 -13.55 20.69
CA LYS A 30 1.07 -14.54 21.63
C LYS A 30 0.29 -15.70 20.97
N HIS A 31 -0.19 -15.48 19.74
CA HIS A 31 -1.10 -16.39 19.04
C HIS A 31 -0.56 -16.94 17.73
N PHE A 32 0.45 -16.26 17.16
CA PHE A 32 1.02 -16.58 15.86
C PHE A 32 2.55 -16.64 15.90
N GLU A 33 3.12 -17.50 15.09
CA GLU A 33 4.53 -17.40 14.69
C GLU A 33 4.63 -16.30 13.64
N ILE A 34 5.27 -15.18 13.97
CA ILE A 34 5.26 -13.97 13.13
C ILE A 34 6.57 -13.82 12.36
N LYS A 35 6.45 -13.63 11.04
CA LYS A 35 7.52 -13.14 10.17
C LYS A 35 7.17 -11.75 9.66
N LYS A 36 8.11 -10.81 9.78
CA LYS A 36 7.92 -9.42 9.33
C LYS A 36 8.61 -9.20 7.98
N LEU A 37 7.90 -8.61 7.03
CA LEU A 37 8.45 -8.09 5.78
C LEU A 37 8.23 -6.57 5.74
N ILE A 38 9.23 -5.85 6.21
CA ILE A 38 9.19 -4.39 6.26
C ILE A 38 9.95 -3.80 5.08
N PHE A 39 9.27 -2.97 4.30
CA PHE A 39 9.87 -2.15 3.26
C PHE A 39 10.08 -0.73 3.80
N SER A 40 11.12 -0.06 3.34
CA SER A 40 11.36 1.34 3.68
C SER A 40 11.29 2.19 2.42
N ASN A 41 10.67 3.37 2.52
CA ASN A 41 10.57 4.35 1.44
C ASN A 41 11.88 5.12 1.17
N GLN A 42 13.03 4.61 1.65
CA GLN A 42 14.32 5.12 1.22
C GLN A 42 14.56 4.73 -0.25
N ILE A 43 14.43 5.71 -1.14
CA ILE A 43 14.55 5.54 -2.58
C ILE A 43 16.00 5.77 -2.98
N LYS A 44 16.68 4.70 -3.42
CA LYS A 44 18.06 4.81 -3.96
C LYS A 44 18.09 5.30 -5.40
N SER A 45 17.08 4.99 -6.20
CA SER A 45 16.95 5.39 -7.60
C SER A 45 15.54 5.89 -7.89
N PRO A 46 15.32 7.21 -8.00
CA PRO A 46 14.00 7.80 -8.27
C PRO A 46 13.39 7.31 -9.59
N TYR A 47 14.19 7.22 -10.66
CA TYR A 47 13.72 6.79 -11.99
C TYR A 47 13.19 5.35 -11.98
N LYS A 48 13.95 4.44 -11.36
CA LYS A 48 13.54 3.03 -11.22
C LYS A 48 12.26 2.88 -10.41
N GLN A 49 12.15 3.65 -9.32
CA GLN A 49 10.96 3.65 -8.48
C GLN A 49 9.75 4.24 -9.20
N SER A 50 9.92 5.30 -9.98
CA SER A 50 8.86 5.88 -10.80
C SER A 50 8.36 4.89 -11.85
N PHE A 51 9.26 4.15 -12.50
CA PHE A 51 8.89 3.10 -13.43
C PHE A 51 8.07 1.99 -12.74
N TYR A 52 8.53 1.49 -11.59
CA TYR A 52 7.81 0.48 -10.81
C TYR A 52 6.42 0.98 -10.38
N PHE A 53 6.33 2.24 -10.08
CA PHE A 53 5.06 2.88 -9.71
C PHE A 53 4.10 2.94 -10.89
N LEU A 54 4.58 3.34 -12.08
CA LEU A 54 3.78 3.39 -13.32
C LEU A 54 3.20 2.03 -13.71
N ILE A 55 3.98 0.95 -13.58
CA ILE A 55 3.51 -0.41 -13.89
C ILE A 55 2.83 -1.09 -12.70
N ASN A 56 2.74 -0.40 -11.56
CA ASN A 56 2.20 -0.90 -10.30
C ASN A 56 2.81 -2.24 -9.85
N LYS A 57 4.11 -2.42 -10.11
CA LYS A 57 4.85 -3.65 -9.84
C LYS A 57 6.28 -3.35 -9.46
N ASN A 58 6.69 -3.74 -8.26
CA ASN A 58 8.08 -3.68 -7.82
C ASN A 58 8.69 -5.09 -7.81
N PHE A 59 9.61 -5.35 -8.72
CA PHE A 59 10.21 -6.67 -8.89
C PHE A 59 11.06 -7.09 -7.68
N GLU A 60 11.74 -6.14 -7.03
CA GLU A 60 12.55 -6.42 -5.84
C GLU A 60 11.68 -6.82 -4.65
N SER A 61 10.59 -6.09 -4.44
CA SER A 61 9.62 -6.40 -3.39
C SER A 61 8.91 -7.72 -3.66
N SER A 62 8.54 -7.97 -4.92
CA SER A 62 7.93 -9.23 -5.36
C SER A 62 8.84 -10.43 -5.11
N LYS A 63 10.13 -10.32 -5.45
CA LYS A 63 11.11 -11.38 -5.20
C LYS A 63 11.32 -11.64 -3.72
N LYS A 64 11.43 -10.58 -2.90
CA LYS A 64 11.56 -10.71 -1.44
C LYS A 64 10.36 -11.41 -0.82
N LEU A 65 9.15 -11.01 -1.23
CA LEU A 65 7.93 -11.63 -0.76
C LEU A 65 7.88 -13.11 -1.13
N GLN A 66 8.17 -13.47 -2.39
CA GLN A 66 8.15 -14.86 -2.83
C GLN A 66 9.16 -15.72 -2.08
N ASN A 67 10.36 -15.21 -1.82
CA ASN A 67 11.36 -15.94 -1.02
C ASN A 67 10.86 -16.22 0.40
N ILE A 68 10.27 -15.21 1.06
CA ILE A 68 9.70 -15.39 2.41
C ILE A 68 8.55 -16.41 2.39
N ILE A 69 7.69 -16.36 1.38
CA ILE A 69 6.60 -17.33 1.25
C ILE A 69 7.16 -18.75 1.13
N ASN A 70 8.18 -18.95 0.31
CA ASN A 70 8.78 -20.27 0.10
C ASN A 70 9.46 -20.82 1.38
N GLU A 71 10.16 -19.95 2.11
CA GLU A 71 10.88 -20.33 3.34
C GLU A 71 9.94 -20.49 4.54
N PHE A 72 9.09 -19.50 4.77
CA PHE A 72 8.28 -19.41 5.96
C PHE A 72 6.94 -20.15 5.85
N LYS A 73 6.38 -20.25 4.64
CA LYS A 73 5.08 -20.88 4.34
C LYS A 73 3.95 -20.35 5.23
N PRO A 74 3.62 -19.05 5.16
CA PRO A 74 2.63 -18.45 6.03
C PRO A 74 1.21 -18.98 5.75
N ASP A 75 0.43 -19.19 6.80
CA ASP A 75 -1.01 -19.49 6.70
C ASP A 75 -1.80 -18.22 6.36
N TYR A 76 -1.35 -17.07 6.88
CA TYR A 76 -2.01 -15.78 6.74
C TYR A 76 -1.02 -14.67 6.42
N ALA A 77 -1.50 -13.65 5.73
CA ALA A 77 -0.79 -12.40 5.56
C ALA A 77 -1.60 -11.25 6.16
N TYR A 78 -0.93 -10.36 6.89
CA TYR A 78 -1.49 -9.13 7.43
C TYR A 78 -0.77 -7.93 6.82
N VAL A 79 -1.47 -7.18 5.98
CA VAL A 79 -0.91 -6.09 5.19
C VAL A 79 -1.40 -4.76 5.74
N HIS A 80 -0.47 -3.89 6.15
CA HIS A 80 -0.78 -2.56 6.68
C HIS A 80 -0.64 -1.46 5.64
N ASN A 81 0.51 -1.40 4.98
CA ASN A 81 0.79 -0.34 4.02
C ASN A 81 1.63 -0.88 2.85
N THR A 82 1.25 -0.51 1.64
CA THR A 82 1.97 -0.89 0.41
C THR A 82 2.64 0.26 -0.30
N TRP A 83 2.47 1.47 0.19
CA TRP A 83 2.90 2.72 -0.42
C TRP A 83 4.36 3.00 -0.10
N PHE A 84 5.20 3.10 -1.01
CA PHE A 84 5.43 2.99 -2.44
C PHE A 84 6.08 1.67 -2.85
N LYS A 85 7.02 1.16 -2.01
CA LYS A 85 8.01 0.16 -2.38
C LYS A 85 7.43 -1.25 -2.40
N ALA A 86 6.49 -1.56 -1.50
CA ALA A 86 5.82 -2.85 -1.52
C ALA A 86 5.06 -3.08 -2.82
N SER A 87 4.37 -2.07 -3.31
CA SER A 87 3.44 -2.04 -4.45
C SER A 87 2.23 -2.98 -4.29
N THR A 88 1.15 -2.72 -5.02
CA THR A 88 -0.07 -3.54 -4.95
C THR A 88 0.09 -4.92 -5.59
N ASN A 89 1.16 -5.17 -6.37
CA ASN A 89 1.43 -6.48 -6.93
C ASN A 89 1.62 -7.58 -5.87
N ILE A 90 1.93 -7.23 -4.62
CA ILE A 90 2.03 -8.19 -3.51
C ILE A 90 0.74 -8.98 -3.32
N PHE A 91 -0.43 -8.37 -3.52
CA PHE A 91 -1.72 -9.05 -3.38
C PHE A 91 -1.88 -10.18 -4.39
N LYS A 92 -1.46 -9.97 -5.65
CA LYS A 92 -1.46 -11.03 -6.67
C LYS A 92 -0.52 -12.18 -6.32
N ILE A 93 0.60 -11.89 -5.65
CA ILE A 93 1.54 -12.94 -5.22
C ILE A 93 0.93 -13.74 -4.06
N LEU A 94 0.34 -13.07 -3.08
CA LEU A 94 -0.33 -13.73 -1.95
C LEU A 94 -1.50 -14.61 -2.42
N GLU A 95 -2.33 -14.11 -3.33
CA GLU A 95 -3.44 -14.84 -3.94
C GLU A 95 -2.96 -16.10 -4.69
N ARG A 96 -1.94 -15.99 -5.55
CA ARG A 96 -1.35 -17.11 -6.29
C ARG A 96 -0.76 -18.20 -5.39
N ASN A 97 -0.36 -17.85 -4.19
CA ASN A 97 0.14 -18.79 -3.18
C ASN A 97 -0.95 -19.24 -2.20
N ASN A 98 -2.24 -18.93 -2.47
CA ASN A 98 -3.40 -19.26 -1.64
C ASN A 98 -3.27 -18.78 -0.17
N ILE A 99 -2.61 -17.65 0.07
CA ILE A 99 -2.43 -17.10 1.41
C ILE A 99 -3.62 -16.20 1.72
N LYS A 100 -4.36 -16.51 2.78
CA LYS A 100 -5.46 -15.68 3.26
C LYS A 100 -4.93 -14.35 3.75
N THR A 101 -5.41 -13.25 3.14
CA THR A 101 -4.86 -11.91 3.36
C THR A 101 -5.88 -11.01 4.04
N LEU A 102 -5.48 -10.42 5.16
CA LEU A 102 -6.17 -9.33 5.82
C LEU A 102 -5.44 -8.02 5.50
N VAL A 103 -6.19 -6.99 5.14
CA VAL A 103 -5.64 -5.65 4.86
C VAL A 103 -6.18 -4.67 5.89
N LYS A 104 -5.29 -3.99 6.59
CA LYS A 104 -5.67 -2.87 7.45
C LYS A 104 -5.47 -1.56 6.73
N LEU A 105 -6.56 -0.85 6.53
CA LEU A 105 -6.53 0.49 5.95
C LEU A 105 -6.28 1.53 7.05
N HIS A 106 -5.17 2.24 6.96
CA HIS A 106 -4.80 3.33 7.87
C HIS A 106 -5.23 4.70 7.35
N ASN A 107 -5.60 4.76 6.07
CA ASN A 107 -6.01 5.97 5.39
C ASN A 107 -6.89 5.62 4.18
N PHE A 108 -7.48 6.63 3.56
CA PHE A 108 -8.37 6.47 2.40
C PHE A 108 -7.64 6.49 1.05
N ARG A 109 -6.35 6.16 1.02
CA ARG A 109 -5.50 6.30 -0.17
C ARG A 109 -5.93 5.43 -1.33
N PHE A 110 -6.57 4.29 -1.07
CA PHE A 110 -7.13 3.41 -2.09
C PHE A 110 -8.44 3.94 -2.67
N ASP A 111 -9.12 4.81 -1.95
CA ASP A 111 -10.33 5.49 -2.39
C ASP A 111 -10.00 6.93 -2.83
N CYS A 112 -9.20 7.63 -2.07
CA CYS A 112 -8.77 8.99 -2.35
C CYS A 112 -7.28 9.18 -2.07
N THR A 113 -6.51 9.51 -3.09
CA THR A 113 -5.06 9.75 -2.97
C THR A 113 -4.71 11.02 -2.19
N LYS A 114 -5.66 11.94 -2.02
CA LYS A 114 -5.63 13.03 -1.05
C LYS A 114 -6.26 12.61 0.28
N SER A 115 -5.84 11.52 0.84
CA SER A 115 -6.46 10.77 1.95
C SER A 115 -7.03 11.59 3.12
N PHE A 116 -6.43 12.72 3.46
CA PHE A 116 -6.91 13.63 4.49
C PHE A 116 -8.15 14.47 4.09
N LEU A 117 -8.51 14.45 2.81
CA LEU A 117 -9.69 15.13 2.29
C LEU A 117 -10.86 14.16 2.01
N SER A 118 -10.77 12.92 2.48
CA SER A 118 -11.79 11.90 2.23
C SER A 118 -13.20 12.33 2.64
N SER A 119 -13.34 13.09 3.72
CA SER A 119 -14.63 13.65 4.14
C SER A 119 -15.26 14.61 3.13
N LYS A 120 -14.45 15.16 2.22
CA LYS A 120 -14.87 16.02 1.10
C LYS A 120 -14.84 15.28 -0.23
N HIS A 121 -14.42 14.02 -0.24
CA HIS A 121 -14.34 13.22 -1.44
C HIS A 121 -15.74 12.90 -1.94
N LEU A 122 -16.03 13.38 -3.14
CA LEU A 122 -17.34 13.29 -3.80
C LEU A 122 -18.51 13.92 -3.03
N ASN A 123 -18.49 14.03 -1.74
CA ASN A 123 -19.48 14.68 -0.84
C ASN A 123 -20.92 14.77 -1.40
N GLY A 124 -21.41 13.68 -1.99
CA GLY A 124 -22.68 13.65 -2.70
C GLY A 124 -22.62 14.00 -4.19
N ASP A 125 -21.59 14.69 -4.65
CA ASP A 125 -21.40 15.11 -6.03
C ASP A 125 -20.86 13.98 -6.91
N ASP A 126 -21.14 14.06 -8.20
CA ASP A 126 -20.56 13.13 -9.19
C ASP A 126 -19.06 13.35 -9.44
N ARG A 127 -18.53 14.51 -9.06
CA ARG A 127 -17.16 14.92 -9.26
C ARG A 127 -16.55 15.47 -7.99
N CYS A 128 -15.39 14.95 -7.64
CA CYS A 128 -14.63 15.46 -6.49
C CYS A 128 -14.00 16.82 -6.80
N GLY A 129 -14.41 17.86 -6.07
CA GLY A 129 -13.85 19.21 -6.20
C GLY A 129 -12.37 19.30 -5.86
N ALA A 130 -11.84 18.35 -5.06
CA ALA A 130 -10.44 18.37 -4.64
C ALA A 130 -9.47 17.81 -5.71
N CYS A 131 -9.79 16.69 -6.35
CA CYS A 131 -8.91 16.04 -7.31
C CYS A 131 -9.49 15.92 -8.73
N GLY A 132 -10.75 16.30 -8.93
CA GLY A 132 -11.43 16.18 -10.22
C GLY A 132 -11.87 14.76 -10.57
N PHE A 133 -11.73 13.80 -9.66
CA PHE A 133 -12.15 12.42 -9.88
C PHE A 133 -13.67 12.34 -10.04
N SER A 134 -14.16 11.53 -10.97
CA SER A 134 -15.58 11.27 -11.20
C SER A 134 -15.88 9.80 -10.90
N LYS A 135 -17.03 9.54 -10.27
CA LYS A 135 -17.56 8.17 -10.06
C LYS A 135 -17.71 7.39 -11.37
N ARG A 136 -17.88 8.08 -12.49
CA ARG A 136 -18.05 7.48 -13.83
C ARG A 136 -16.73 7.22 -14.54
N GLY A 137 -15.59 7.42 -13.90
CA GLY A 137 -14.27 7.06 -14.43
C GLY A 137 -13.70 7.94 -15.54
N SER A 138 -14.41 8.97 -15.98
CA SER A 138 -14.02 9.85 -17.10
C SER A 138 -13.75 11.28 -16.64
N GLY A 139 -12.90 11.48 -15.64
CA GLY A 139 -12.62 12.80 -15.11
C GLY A 139 -11.25 13.33 -15.50
N ASN A 140 -11.17 14.60 -15.89
CA ASN A 140 -9.91 15.32 -15.82
C ASN A 140 -9.56 15.52 -14.37
N PHE A 141 -8.35 15.14 -13.96
CA PHE A 141 -7.96 15.47 -12.58
C PHE A 141 -7.34 16.84 -12.52
N ASN A 142 -7.47 17.45 -11.35
CA ASN A 142 -6.71 18.61 -11.00
C ASN A 142 -5.26 18.22 -10.68
N LYS A 143 -4.35 19.18 -10.72
CA LYS A 143 -2.95 19.00 -10.26
C LYS A 143 -2.88 18.85 -8.74
N TYR A 144 -3.62 17.94 -8.15
CA TYR A 144 -3.82 17.86 -6.70
C TYR A 144 -2.61 17.29 -5.95
N TYR A 145 -1.68 16.63 -6.65
CA TYR A 145 -0.47 16.07 -6.06
C TYR A 145 0.75 16.84 -6.54
N GLU A 146 1.36 17.59 -5.63
CA GLU A 146 2.55 18.42 -5.87
C GLU A 146 2.44 19.32 -7.13
N ASP A 147 1.25 19.88 -7.37
CA ASP A 147 0.92 20.77 -8.49
C ASP A 147 1.33 20.23 -9.89
N SER A 148 1.37 18.92 -10.04
CA SER A 148 1.77 18.24 -11.26
C SER A 148 0.70 17.30 -11.78
N TYR A 149 0.28 17.46 -13.04
CA TYR A 149 -0.64 16.53 -13.71
C TYR A 149 -0.07 15.12 -13.79
N LEU A 150 1.21 14.99 -14.16
CA LEU A 150 1.85 13.68 -14.31
C LEU A 150 1.90 12.94 -12.98
N LYS A 151 2.33 13.60 -11.91
CA LYS A 151 2.37 13.02 -10.57
C LYS A 151 0.97 12.66 -10.07
N SER A 152 -0.02 13.52 -10.30
CA SER A 152 -1.41 13.27 -9.94
C SER A 152 -1.98 12.06 -10.67
N LEU A 153 -1.70 11.92 -11.97
CA LEU A 153 -2.10 10.76 -12.76
C LEU A 153 -1.48 9.46 -12.25
N ILE A 154 -0.17 9.48 -11.98
CA ILE A 154 0.57 8.32 -11.46
C ILE A 154 0.01 7.88 -10.10
N VAL A 155 -0.20 8.84 -9.21
CA VAL A 155 -0.72 8.56 -7.87
C VAL A 155 -2.17 8.05 -7.90
N ASN A 156 -3.00 8.61 -8.75
CA ASN A 156 -4.38 8.15 -8.97
C ASN A 156 -4.43 6.72 -9.50
N ARG A 157 -3.56 6.39 -10.46
CA ARG A 157 -3.49 5.04 -11.03
C ARG A 157 -3.01 3.99 -10.02
N TYR A 158 -2.25 4.39 -9.01
CA TYR A 158 -1.82 3.49 -7.94
C TYR A 158 -2.98 3.15 -6.98
N GLY A 159 -3.80 4.14 -6.60
CA GLY A 159 -4.98 3.95 -5.76
C GLY A 159 -6.12 3.32 -6.52
#